data_3cdbe771bdc8334124f2cbfdd2385a78
#
_entry.id   3cdbe771bdc8334124f2cbfdd2385a78
#
_cell.length_a   1.000
_cell.length_b   1.000
_cell.length_c   1.000
_cell.angle_alpha   90.00
_cell.angle_beta   90.00
_cell.angle_gamma   90.00
#
_symmetry.space_group_name_H-M   'P 1'
#
loop_
_entity.id
_entity.type
_entity.pdbx_description
1 polymer ?
#
loop_
_entity_poly.entity_id
_entity_poly.type
_entity_poly.pdbx_seq_one_letter_code
_entity_poly.pdbx_strand_id
1 'polypeptide(L)'
;VTQPPFGDPAVVPVGDQTNAVPSFDVLLSGTVFLDIIFTGLPQSPAPGTEVWAEGLGSCPGGIANLAVALRRLRLGTALAAAFGEDVYGDFCWDVLANQEGVDLSCSRRFYGWHSPVTVSMAVGRERSMVTHGHPPPVDADELLDPPPRTRACFVHLARGDERWLRTAKRQGALLFADVGWDPTESWARSALRRLDGFDVFLPNAVEAMRYTRRDGPEDAAAALAEIVPVVVVTRGAAGACAVDAATGERVDVPGLNVAALDSTGAGDVFAAGFVLGTLAAWPLADRVRFANLCAALSVQHFGGSLSAPSWAEIAAWWRHMSRRDEEGLRGYRFLDTVLPAEARVTVRRASATIGLRGMP
;
A
#
# COMPACT_ATOMS: atom_id res chain seq x y z
N VAL A 1 -7.33 -25.69 8.37
CA VAL A 1 -6.28 -24.71 8.71
C VAL A 1 -4.99 -25.29 8.16
N THR A 2 -4.62 -24.91 6.95
CA THR A 2 -3.38 -25.35 6.29
C THR A 2 -2.33 -24.27 6.50
N GLN A 3 -1.21 -24.63 7.12
CA GLN A 3 -0.02 -23.78 7.24
C GLN A 3 0.46 -23.32 5.86
N PRO A 4 1.00 -22.09 5.74
CA PRO A 4 1.56 -21.58 4.50
C PRO A 4 2.84 -22.35 4.11
N PRO A 5 3.12 -22.51 2.79
CA PRO A 5 4.19 -23.35 2.27
C PRO A 5 5.59 -22.70 2.28
N PHE A 6 5.81 -21.64 3.04
CA PHE A 6 7.16 -21.12 3.26
C PHE A 6 7.74 -21.79 4.50
N GLY A 7 8.80 -22.57 4.34
CA GLY A 7 9.66 -22.96 5.44
C GLY A 7 10.10 -21.70 6.18
N ASP A 8 10.09 -21.76 7.51
CA ASP A 8 10.43 -20.68 8.45
C ASP A 8 11.65 -19.89 7.93
N PRO A 9 11.53 -18.59 7.63
CA PRO A 9 12.70 -17.75 7.48
C PRO A 9 13.35 -17.68 8.86
N ALA A 10 14.61 -18.07 8.97
CA ALA A 10 15.39 -18.15 10.18
C ALA A 10 15.11 -16.92 11.08
N VAL A 11 14.44 -17.17 12.21
CA VAL A 11 14.15 -16.20 13.24
C VAL A 11 15.48 -15.74 13.83
N VAL A 12 15.86 -14.50 13.57
CA VAL A 12 16.90 -13.83 14.36
C VAL A 12 16.31 -13.60 15.74
N PRO A 13 16.89 -14.12 16.82
CA PRO A 13 16.36 -13.97 18.16
C PRO A 13 16.52 -12.53 18.63
N VAL A 14 15.43 -11.78 18.66
CA VAL A 14 15.31 -10.59 19.51
C VAL A 14 14.88 -11.09 20.88
N GLY A 15 15.64 -10.71 21.93
CA GLY A 15 15.58 -11.22 23.28
C GLY A 15 14.19 -11.38 23.88
N ASP A 16 14.02 -12.48 24.48
CA ASP A 16 13.07 -12.99 25.45
C ASP A 16 12.01 -12.02 25.98
N GLN A 17 10.83 -12.02 25.34
CA GLN A 17 9.55 -11.73 26.00
C GLN A 17 8.42 -12.50 25.29
N THR A 18 7.90 -13.54 25.99
CA THR A 18 6.67 -14.29 25.73
C THR A 18 6.44 -14.84 24.32
N ASN A 19 6.62 -16.15 24.17
CA ASN A 19 6.47 -17.01 22.97
C ASN A 19 5.05 -17.10 22.37
N ALA A 20 4.31 -16.03 22.23
CA ALA A 20 3.04 -16.05 21.49
C ALA A 20 3.28 -15.68 20.02
N VAL A 21 2.97 -16.62 19.12
CA VAL A 21 3.04 -16.42 17.67
C VAL A 21 2.16 -15.22 17.28
N PRO A 22 2.64 -14.26 16.43
CA PRO A 22 1.81 -13.20 15.92
C PRO A 22 0.56 -13.74 15.21
N SER A 23 -0.59 -13.09 15.43
CA SER A 23 -1.85 -13.48 14.77
C SER A 23 -1.85 -13.12 13.29
N PHE A 24 -1.12 -12.05 12.92
CA PHE A 24 -1.02 -11.52 11.56
C PHE A 24 0.40 -11.09 11.26
N ASP A 25 0.75 -11.04 9.95
CA ASP A 25 2.00 -10.43 9.52
C ASP A 25 1.90 -8.91 9.56
N VAL A 26 0.78 -8.36 9.08
CA VAL A 26 0.57 -6.91 9.00
C VAL A 26 -0.82 -6.54 9.51
N LEU A 27 -0.87 -5.53 10.38
CA LEU A 27 -2.09 -4.87 10.83
C LEU A 27 -2.15 -3.47 10.24
N LEU A 28 -3.27 -3.16 9.61
CA LEU A 28 -3.55 -1.88 8.98
C LEU A 28 -4.67 -1.14 9.70
N SER A 29 -4.59 0.17 9.74
CA SER A 29 -5.72 1.01 10.11
C SER A 29 -5.83 2.20 9.16
N GLY A 30 -7.06 2.53 8.75
CA GLY A 30 -7.31 3.66 7.87
C GLY A 30 -8.71 3.65 7.27
N THR A 31 -8.96 4.63 6.40
CA THR A 31 -10.24 4.76 5.70
C THR A 31 -10.27 3.91 4.45
N VAL A 32 -11.36 3.16 4.29
CA VAL A 32 -11.68 2.45 3.04
C VAL A 32 -12.70 3.28 2.28
N PHE A 33 -12.41 3.53 1.00
CA PHE A 33 -13.31 4.19 0.07
C PHE A 33 -13.89 3.17 -0.91
N LEU A 34 -15.08 3.41 -1.44
CA LEU A 34 -15.45 2.85 -2.73
C LEU A 34 -14.87 3.78 -3.80
N ASP A 35 -13.92 3.32 -4.58
CA ASP A 35 -13.41 4.04 -5.74
C ASP A 35 -14.21 3.67 -6.98
N ILE A 36 -14.79 4.67 -7.65
CA ILE A 36 -15.45 4.58 -8.95
C ILE A 36 -14.53 5.25 -9.96
N ILE A 37 -14.01 4.51 -10.92
CA ILE A 37 -12.95 4.94 -11.80
C ILE A 37 -13.45 5.02 -13.23
N PHE A 38 -13.50 6.22 -13.79
CA PHE A 38 -13.77 6.45 -15.21
C PHE A 38 -12.46 6.64 -15.96
N THR A 39 -12.33 5.95 -17.10
CA THR A 39 -11.14 6.00 -17.94
C THR A 39 -11.50 6.28 -19.38
N GLY A 40 -10.51 6.79 -20.17
CA GLY A 40 -10.76 7.11 -21.57
C GLY A 40 -11.73 8.28 -21.75
N LEU A 41 -11.75 9.24 -20.83
CA LEU A 41 -12.48 10.48 -21.06
C LEU A 41 -11.76 11.31 -22.13
N PRO A 42 -12.47 11.78 -23.17
CA PRO A 42 -11.87 12.61 -24.22
C PRO A 42 -11.48 14.00 -23.69
N GLN A 43 -12.15 14.47 -22.62
CA GLN A 43 -11.91 15.76 -21.98
C GLN A 43 -12.45 15.76 -20.55
N SER A 44 -12.02 16.71 -19.74
CA SER A 44 -12.63 16.95 -18.43
C SER A 44 -14.07 17.44 -18.60
N PRO A 45 -15.03 16.96 -17.77
CA PRO A 45 -16.39 17.45 -17.77
C PRO A 45 -16.44 18.96 -17.52
N ALA A 46 -17.17 19.71 -18.34
CA ALA A 46 -17.42 21.13 -18.16
C ALA A 46 -18.87 21.36 -17.67
N PRO A 47 -19.14 22.46 -16.96
CA PRO A 47 -20.49 22.78 -16.50
C PRO A 47 -21.53 22.74 -17.64
N GLY A 48 -22.63 22.01 -17.42
CA GLY A 48 -23.70 21.86 -18.40
C GLY A 48 -23.44 20.90 -19.56
N THR A 49 -22.34 20.11 -19.50
CA THR A 49 -22.04 19.11 -20.52
C THR A 49 -22.07 17.69 -19.94
N GLU A 50 -22.30 16.71 -20.83
CA GLU A 50 -22.16 15.28 -20.54
C GLU A 50 -20.94 14.75 -21.32
N VAL A 51 -20.10 13.93 -20.67
CA VAL A 51 -18.94 13.30 -21.29
C VAL A 51 -19.04 11.80 -21.09
N TRP A 52 -18.91 11.02 -22.18
CA TRP A 52 -18.94 9.58 -22.12
C TRP A 52 -17.52 9.04 -21.95
N ALA A 53 -17.32 8.23 -20.91
CA ALA A 53 -16.09 7.51 -20.66
C ALA A 53 -16.05 6.19 -21.43
N GLU A 54 -14.88 5.74 -21.87
CA GLU A 54 -14.71 4.46 -22.53
C GLU A 54 -14.70 3.28 -21.53
N GLY A 55 -14.25 3.53 -20.29
CA GLY A 55 -14.11 2.51 -19.28
C GLY A 55 -14.65 2.95 -17.91
N LEU A 56 -15.18 1.96 -17.18
CA LEU A 56 -15.65 2.10 -15.81
C LEU A 56 -15.13 0.94 -14.98
N GLY A 57 -14.57 1.23 -13.81
CA GLY A 57 -14.17 0.22 -12.83
C GLY A 57 -14.58 0.63 -11.42
N SER A 58 -14.72 -0.35 -10.53
CA SER A 58 -14.97 -0.11 -9.12
C SER A 58 -14.10 -1.04 -8.28
N CYS A 59 -13.52 -0.50 -7.22
CA CYS A 59 -12.71 -1.26 -6.26
C CYS A 59 -12.73 -0.61 -4.88
N PRO A 60 -12.41 -1.35 -3.81
CA PRO A 60 -12.03 -0.74 -2.55
C PRO A 60 -10.76 0.10 -2.73
N GLY A 61 -10.73 1.33 -2.21
CA GLY A 61 -9.60 2.25 -2.26
C GLY A 61 -9.12 2.68 -0.87
N GLY A 62 -8.27 3.70 -0.84
CA GLY A 62 -7.61 4.13 0.39
C GLY A 62 -6.71 3.04 0.95
N ILE A 63 -6.78 2.78 2.27
CA ILE A 63 -5.95 1.75 2.91
C ILE A 63 -6.17 0.34 2.33
N ALA A 64 -7.28 0.11 1.64
CA ALA A 64 -7.56 -1.15 0.96
C ALA A 64 -6.57 -1.46 -0.17
N ASN A 65 -5.95 -0.44 -0.79
CA ASN A 65 -4.92 -0.64 -1.80
C ASN A 65 -3.75 -1.44 -1.22
N LEU A 66 -3.27 -1.02 -0.06
CA LEU A 66 -2.20 -1.70 0.66
C LEU A 66 -2.64 -3.08 1.16
N ALA A 67 -3.86 -3.19 1.71
CA ALA A 67 -4.38 -4.45 2.25
C ALA A 67 -4.42 -5.56 1.18
N VAL A 68 -4.96 -5.26 0.00
CA VAL A 68 -5.04 -6.20 -1.13
C VAL A 68 -3.64 -6.55 -1.64
N ALA A 69 -2.76 -5.56 -1.78
CA ALA A 69 -1.39 -5.80 -2.24
C ALA A 69 -0.64 -6.76 -1.30
N LEU A 70 -0.71 -6.55 0.01
CA LEU A 70 -0.10 -7.42 1.01
C LEU A 70 -0.68 -8.85 0.95
N ARG A 71 -2.00 -8.99 0.81
CA ARG A 71 -2.65 -10.31 0.68
C ARG A 71 -2.21 -11.05 -0.58
N ARG A 72 -2.11 -10.36 -1.71
CA ARG A 72 -1.63 -10.94 -2.98
C ARG A 72 -0.15 -11.33 -2.93
N LEU A 73 0.62 -10.66 -2.06
CA LEU A 73 1.99 -11.04 -1.71
C LEU A 73 2.04 -12.13 -0.60
N ARG A 74 0.89 -12.71 -0.23
CA ARG A 74 0.72 -13.82 0.74
C ARG A 74 1.06 -13.47 2.19
N LEU A 75 1.02 -12.21 2.57
CA LEU A 75 1.12 -11.81 3.97
C LEU A 75 -0.25 -11.94 4.67
N GLY A 76 -0.26 -12.48 5.88
CA GLY A 76 -1.44 -12.49 6.76
C GLY A 76 -1.78 -11.05 7.16
N THR A 77 -2.84 -10.48 6.58
CA THR A 77 -3.18 -9.06 6.70
C THR A 77 -4.51 -8.88 7.40
N ALA A 78 -4.54 -8.11 8.48
CA ALA A 78 -5.74 -7.63 9.14
C ALA A 78 -5.93 -6.13 8.91
N LEU A 79 -7.18 -5.70 8.82
CA LEU A 79 -7.58 -4.31 8.64
C LEU A 79 -8.57 -3.88 9.70
N ALA A 80 -8.30 -2.75 10.34
CA ALA A 80 -9.21 -2.04 11.23
C ALA A 80 -9.75 -0.79 10.53
N ALA A 81 -11.01 -0.85 10.10
CA ALA A 81 -11.69 0.22 9.41
C ALA A 81 -13.19 0.26 9.74
N ALA A 82 -13.81 1.43 9.56
CA ALA A 82 -15.25 1.57 9.60
C ALA A 82 -15.85 1.33 8.22
N PHE A 83 -16.98 0.61 8.18
CA PHE A 83 -17.79 0.38 6.97
C PHE A 83 -19.24 0.79 7.26
N GLY A 84 -19.89 1.44 6.30
CA GLY A 84 -21.34 1.68 6.39
C GLY A 84 -22.13 0.40 6.17
N GLU A 85 -23.32 0.33 6.78
CA GLU A 85 -24.34 -0.67 6.42
C GLU A 85 -25.10 -0.18 5.18
N ASP A 86 -24.38 -0.03 4.07
CA ASP A 86 -24.86 0.44 2.78
C ASP A 86 -24.25 -0.39 1.62
N VAL A 87 -24.74 -0.15 0.41
CA VAL A 87 -24.28 -0.89 -0.79
C VAL A 87 -22.78 -0.71 -1.07
N TYR A 88 -22.20 0.41 -0.67
CA TYR A 88 -20.78 0.72 -0.84
C TYR A 88 -19.91 -0.07 0.14
N GLY A 89 -20.34 -0.09 1.42
CA GLY A 89 -19.72 -0.88 2.48
C GLY A 89 -19.85 -2.37 2.22
N ASP A 90 -21.00 -2.84 1.76
CA ASP A 90 -21.24 -4.24 1.38
C ASP A 90 -20.29 -4.68 0.27
N PHE A 91 -20.14 -3.86 -0.78
CA PHE A 91 -19.22 -4.14 -1.88
C PHE A 91 -17.77 -4.20 -1.39
N CYS A 92 -17.32 -3.19 -0.64
CA CYS A 92 -15.94 -3.15 -0.14
C CYS A 92 -15.65 -4.31 0.81
N TRP A 93 -16.60 -4.64 1.70
CA TRP A 93 -16.47 -5.76 2.62
C TRP A 93 -16.35 -7.10 1.88
N ASP A 94 -17.25 -7.35 0.91
CA ASP A 94 -17.23 -8.59 0.14
C ASP A 94 -15.92 -8.76 -0.64
N VAL A 95 -15.46 -7.70 -1.31
CA VAL A 95 -14.19 -7.74 -2.06
C VAL A 95 -13.02 -8.02 -1.12
N LEU A 96 -12.93 -7.32 0.00
CA LEU A 96 -11.78 -7.43 0.91
C LEU A 96 -11.79 -8.77 1.64
N ALA A 97 -12.91 -9.15 2.27
CA ALA A 97 -12.98 -10.35 3.10
C ALA A 97 -13.08 -11.63 2.28
N ASN A 98 -14.04 -11.69 1.33
CA ASN A 98 -14.40 -12.94 0.66
C ASN A 98 -13.59 -13.19 -0.61
N GLN A 99 -13.15 -12.13 -1.30
CA GLN A 99 -12.46 -12.30 -2.58
C GLN A 99 -10.94 -12.19 -2.43
N GLU A 100 -10.43 -11.24 -1.61
CA GLU A 100 -8.99 -11.03 -1.41
C GLU A 100 -8.48 -11.65 -0.10
N GLY A 101 -9.38 -12.06 0.81
CA GLY A 101 -9.02 -12.75 2.05
C GLY A 101 -8.33 -11.86 3.07
N VAL A 102 -8.62 -10.55 3.08
CA VAL A 102 -8.22 -9.63 4.14
C VAL A 102 -9.03 -9.94 5.40
N ASP A 103 -8.38 -10.07 6.53
CA ASP A 103 -9.08 -10.26 7.80
C ASP A 103 -9.69 -8.94 8.26
N LEU A 104 -11.01 -8.91 8.41
CA LEU A 104 -11.79 -7.74 8.84
C LEU A 104 -12.29 -7.87 10.29
N SER A 105 -11.75 -8.81 11.08
CA SER A 105 -12.17 -9.01 12.48
C SER A 105 -11.96 -7.79 13.38
N CYS A 106 -11.02 -6.91 13.01
CA CYS A 106 -10.78 -5.63 13.65
C CYS A 106 -11.59 -4.48 13.07
N SER A 107 -12.38 -4.73 12.03
CA SER A 107 -13.24 -3.73 11.38
C SER A 107 -14.65 -3.80 11.93
N ARG A 108 -15.40 -2.71 11.80
CA ARG A 108 -16.78 -2.63 12.29
C ARG A 108 -17.70 -2.00 11.25
N ARG A 109 -18.95 -2.49 11.19
CA ARG A 109 -20.03 -1.93 10.37
C ARG A 109 -20.90 -1.01 11.22
N PHE A 110 -21.39 0.08 10.60
CA PHE A 110 -22.15 1.11 11.31
C PHE A 110 -23.44 1.45 10.59
N TYR A 111 -24.55 1.28 11.29
CA TYR A 111 -25.86 1.75 10.84
C TYR A 111 -25.91 3.28 10.88
N GLY A 112 -26.53 3.91 9.87
CA GLY A 112 -26.71 5.35 9.82
C GLY A 112 -25.45 6.17 9.49
N TRP A 113 -24.34 5.50 9.16
CA TRP A 113 -23.14 6.10 8.62
C TRP A 113 -22.85 5.48 7.25
N HIS A 114 -22.63 6.31 6.23
CA HIS A 114 -22.36 5.78 4.89
C HIS A 114 -20.86 5.68 4.61
N SER A 115 -20.50 4.66 3.86
CA SER A 115 -19.13 4.43 3.42
C SER A 115 -18.64 5.57 2.52
N PRO A 116 -17.39 6.05 2.66
CA PRO A 116 -16.86 7.08 1.78
C PRO A 116 -16.74 6.59 0.34
N VAL A 117 -16.94 7.50 -0.61
CA VAL A 117 -16.89 7.24 -2.05
C VAL A 117 -15.93 8.23 -2.72
N THR A 118 -15.07 7.75 -3.59
CA THR A 118 -14.25 8.56 -4.48
C THR A 118 -14.61 8.27 -5.92
N VAL A 119 -14.86 9.31 -6.70
CA VAL A 119 -14.95 9.24 -8.15
C VAL A 119 -13.64 9.74 -8.74
N SER A 120 -12.95 8.89 -9.49
CA SER A 120 -11.71 9.21 -10.19
C SER A 120 -11.99 9.30 -11.70
N MET A 121 -11.55 10.38 -12.33
CA MET A 121 -11.74 10.65 -13.75
C MET A 121 -10.37 10.83 -14.40
N ALA A 122 -9.99 9.91 -15.31
CA ALA A 122 -8.74 9.97 -16.03
C ALA A 122 -8.92 10.61 -17.42
N VAL A 123 -8.23 11.72 -17.66
CA VAL A 123 -8.17 12.42 -18.95
C VAL A 123 -6.71 12.43 -19.43
N GLY A 124 -6.42 11.67 -20.47
CA GLY A 124 -5.03 11.49 -20.93
C GLY A 124 -4.16 10.87 -19.82
N ARG A 125 -3.15 11.63 -19.37
CA ARG A 125 -2.25 11.21 -18.28
C ARG A 125 -2.57 11.86 -16.93
N GLU A 126 -3.56 12.75 -16.91
CA GLU A 126 -3.98 13.48 -15.71
C GLU A 126 -5.22 12.86 -15.09
N ARG A 127 -5.41 13.13 -13.82
CA ARG A 127 -6.52 12.57 -13.05
C ARG A 127 -7.12 13.62 -12.13
N SER A 128 -8.45 13.68 -12.15
CA SER A 128 -9.23 14.47 -11.20
C SER A 128 -10.03 13.53 -10.31
N MET A 129 -10.13 13.87 -9.05
CA MET A 129 -10.88 13.07 -8.07
C MET A 129 -11.88 13.93 -7.32
N VAL A 130 -13.04 13.38 -7.05
CA VAL A 130 -14.06 13.95 -6.15
C VAL A 130 -14.37 12.90 -5.09
N THR A 131 -14.18 13.27 -3.83
CA THR A 131 -14.42 12.37 -2.69
C THR A 131 -15.53 12.94 -1.81
N HIS A 132 -16.44 12.06 -1.37
CA HIS A 132 -17.40 12.34 -0.35
C HIS A 132 -17.32 11.33 0.78
N GLY A 133 -17.39 11.81 2.01
CA GLY A 133 -17.36 10.98 3.22
C GLY A 133 -17.50 11.83 4.47
N HIS A 134 -17.77 11.14 5.57
CA HIS A 134 -17.82 11.73 6.92
C HIS A 134 -16.74 11.10 7.80
N PRO A 135 -16.30 11.78 8.86
CA PRO A 135 -15.44 11.16 9.85
C PRO A 135 -16.02 9.82 10.33
N PRO A 136 -15.17 8.79 10.54
CA PRO A 136 -15.66 7.51 11.01
C PRO A 136 -16.30 7.65 12.39
N PRO A 137 -17.32 6.84 12.72
CA PRO A 137 -18.03 6.91 14.00
C PRO A 137 -17.14 6.61 15.22
N VAL A 138 -16.05 5.89 15.00
CA VAL A 138 -15.05 5.50 16.02
C VAL A 138 -13.65 5.69 15.48
N ASP A 139 -12.70 5.91 16.36
CA ASP A 139 -11.28 6.00 16.00
C ASP A 139 -10.58 4.62 15.98
N ALA A 140 -9.34 4.61 15.55
CA ALA A 140 -8.54 3.38 15.48
C ALA A 140 -8.27 2.79 16.88
N ASP A 141 -8.12 3.63 17.91
CA ASP A 141 -7.91 3.17 19.28
C ASP A 141 -9.12 2.43 19.85
N GLU A 142 -10.34 2.76 19.41
CA GLU A 142 -11.55 2.05 19.81
C GLU A 142 -11.71 0.72 19.04
N LEU A 143 -11.29 0.67 17.78
CA LEU A 143 -11.32 -0.57 16.99
C LEU A 143 -10.25 -1.57 17.44
N LEU A 144 -9.12 -1.07 17.98
CA LEU A 144 -7.91 -1.84 18.28
C LEU A 144 -7.55 -1.80 19.77
N ASP A 145 -8.52 -1.97 20.65
CA ASP A 145 -8.30 -2.06 22.11
C ASP A 145 -8.73 -3.44 22.66
N PRO A 146 -7.78 -4.36 22.95
CA PRO A 146 -6.34 -4.31 22.62
C PRO A 146 -6.02 -4.70 21.17
N PRO A 147 -4.95 -4.16 20.57
CA PRO A 147 -4.56 -4.57 19.23
C PRO A 147 -4.05 -6.03 19.22
N PRO A 148 -4.37 -6.82 18.17
CA PRO A 148 -3.80 -8.15 18.01
C PRO A 148 -2.28 -8.08 17.83
N ARG A 149 -1.57 -9.12 18.25
CA ARG A 149 -0.12 -9.22 18.02
C ARG A 149 0.15 -9.36 16.51
N THR A 150 1.10 -8.57 16.02
CA THR A 150 1.46 -8.54 14.61
C THR A 150 2.97 -8.30 14.44
N ARG A 151 3.53 -8.65 13.29
CA ARG A 151 4.93 -8.38 12.95
C ARG A 151 5.15 -6.94 12.50
N ALA A 152 4.16 -6.35 11.84
CA ALA A 152 4.21 -4.97 11.37
C ALA A 152 2.85 -4.28 11.48
N CYS A 153 2.88 -2.96 11.66
CA CYS A 153 1.72 -2.08 11.51
C CYS A 153 2.03 -1.04 10.43
N PHE A 154 1.03 -0.68 9.63
CA PHE A 154 1.15 0.41 8.66
C PHE A 154 -0.03 1.37 8.81
N VAL A 155 0.28 2.66 8.83
CA VAL A 155 -0.71 3.74 8.91
C VAL A 155 -0.36 4.89 7.99
N HIS A 156 -1.40 5.58 7.50
CA HIS A 156 -1.22 6.94 7.02
C HIS A 156 -1.26 7.88 8.21
N LEU A 157 -0.23 8.73 8.38
CA LEU A 157 -0.11 9.64 9.53
C LEU A 157 -1.34 10.57 9.59
N ALA A 158 -2.29 10.22 10.44
CA ALA A 158 -3.49 11.00 10.70
C ALA A 158 -3.26 12.01 11.84
N ARG A 159 -4.29 12.80 12.14
CA ARG A 159 -4.29 13.67 13.31
C ARG A 159 -4.68 12.85 14.54
N GLY A 160 -3.76 12.60 15.45
CA GLY A 160 -4.06 11.89 16.69
C GLY A 160 -2.84 11.24 17.33
N ASP A 161 -2.96 10.87 18.58
CA ASP A 161 -1.98 10.08 19.32
C ASP A 161 -2.56 8.66 19.46
N GLU A 162 -2.14 7.78 18.57
CA GLU A 162 -2.69 6.42 18.46
C GLU A 162 -2.07 5.50 19.52
N ARG A 163 -2.81 5.23 20.60
CA ARG A 163 -2.38 4.38 21.73
C ARG A 163 -2.12 2.94 21.29
N TRP A 164 -2.91 2.44 20.33
CA TRP A 164 -2.77 1.10 19.82
C TRP A 164 -1.41 0.86 19.14
N LEU A 165 -0.86 1.86 18.41
CA LEU A 165 0.48 1.76 17.81
C LEU A 165 1.57 1.60 18.87
N ARG A 166 1.50 2.38 19.97
CA ARG A 166 2.45 2.23 21.08
C ARG A 166 2.35 0.85 21.72
N THR A 167 1.14 0.30 21.79
CA THR A 167 0.94 -1.07 22.31
C THR A 167 1.51 -2.10 21.36
N ALA A 168 1.25 -2.01 20.04
CA ALA A 168 1.82 -2.87 19.03
C ALA A 168 3.36 -2.82 19.03
N LYS A 169 3.95 -1.61 19.13
CA LYS A 169 5.40 -1.43 19.24
C LYS A 169 5.99 -2.13 20.46
N ARG A 170 5.35 -2.00 21.63
CA ARG A 170 5.78 -2.73 22.84
C ARG A 170 5.67 -4.26 22.68
N GLN A 171 4.77 -4.73 21.84
CA GLN A 171 4.63 -6.14 21.49
C GLN A 171 5.65 -6.61 20.44
N GLY A 172 6.53 -5.74 19.94
CA GLY A 172 7.59 -6.02 18.99
C GLY A 172 7.23 -5.79 17.52
N ALA A 173 6.10 -5.15 17.22
CA ALA A 173 5.74 -4.81 15.85
C ALA A 173 6.64 -3.71 15.28
N LEU A 174 7.03 -3.84 14.01
CA LEU A 174 7.63 -2.75 13.23
C LEU A 174 6.55 -1.77 12.80
N LEU A 175 6.81 -0.47 12.96
CA LEU A 175 5.87 0.57 12.58
C LEU A 175 6.29 1.23 11.27
N PHE A 176 5.40 1.16 10.29
CA PHE A 176 5.53 1.80 8.99
C PHE A 176 4.55 2.96 8.89
N ALA A 177 5.01 4.07 8.33
CA ALA A 177 4.17 5.22 8.07
C ALA A 177 4.29 5.71 6.64
N ASP A 178 3.20 6.24 6.13
CA ASP A 178 3.15 7.11 4.97
C ASP A 178 2.36 8.37 5.33
N VAL A 179 2.36 9.36 4.44
CA VAL A 179 1.53 10.55 4.55
C VAL A 179 0.63 10.63 3.32
N GLY A 180 -0.54 11.21 3.50
CA GLY A 180 -1.40 11.58 2.40
C GLY A 180 -1.16 13.03 1.96
N TRP A 181 -1.86 13.44 0.90
CA TRP A 181 -1.88 14.81 0.47
C TRP A 181 -2.36 15.73 1.60
N ASP A 182 -1.61 16.81 1.87
CA ASP A 182 -2.04 17.88 2.79
C ASP A 182 -2.96 18.86 2.05
N PRO A 183 -4.30 18.82 2.25
CA PRO A 183 -5.21 19.69 1.54
C PRO A 183 -5.04 21.17 1.92
N THR A 184 -4.35 21.46 3.02
CA THR A 184 -4.04 22.84 3.43
C THR A 184 -2.78 23.36 2.76
N GLU A 185 -2.00 22.49 2.11
CA GLU A 185 -0.69 22.75 1.51
C GLU A 185 0.31 23.42 2.46
N SER A 186 0.06 23.36 3.76
CA SER A 186 0.92 23.97 4.78
C SER A 186 2.22 23.18 4.98
N TRP A 187 2.14 21.87 4.81
CA TRP A 187 3.25 20.93 4.97
C TRP A 187 4.03 21.21 6.25
N ALA A 188 3.28 21.28 7.35
CA ALA A 188 3.84 21.68 8.64
C ALA A 188 4.86 20.67 9.14
N ARG A 189 6.11 21.09 9.36
CA ARG A 189 7.17 20.23 9.92
C ARG A 189 6.80 19.62 11.27
N SER A 190 5.87 20.21 12.01
CA SER A 190 5.35 19.64 13.25
C SER A 190 4.65 18.29 13.05
N ALA A 191 4.14 17.99 11.84
CA ALA A 191 3.58 16.69 11.52
C ALA A 191 4.63 15.58 11.60
N LEU A 192 5.88 15.87 11.29
CA LEU A 192 6.99 14.91 11.36
C LEU A 192 7.30 14.44 12.80
N ARG A 193 6.86 15.18 13.82
CA ARG A 193 7.03 14.71 15.23
C ARG A 193 6.23 13.46 15.53
N ARG A 194 5.21 13.15 14.72
CA ARG A 194 4.42 11.93 14.86
C ARG A 194 5.16 10.70 14.40
N LEU A 195 6.25 10.86 13.66
CA LEU A 195 7.13 9.78 13.25
C LEU A 195 8.00 9.25 14.41
N ASP A 196 7.94 9.89 15.59
CA ASP A 196 8.64 9.38 16.75
C ASP A 196 8.18 7.96 17.09
N GLY A 197 9.13 7.04 17.18
CA GLY A 197 8.88 5.62 17.40
C GLY A 197 8.55 4.79 16.17
N PHE A 198 8.41 5.39 14.98
CA PHE A 198 8.29 4.62 13.73
C PHE A 198 9.64 4.07 13.26
N ASP A 199 9.60 2.94 12.56
CA ASP A 199 10.80 2.28 12.03
C ASP A 199 11.06 2.63 10.57
N VAL A 200 9.97 2.84 9.81
CA VAL A 200 10.03 3.10 8.37
C VAL A 200 9.05 4.21 7.97
N PHE A 201 9.51 5.13 7.13
CA PHE A 201 8.68 6.18 6.54
C PHE A 201 8.81 6.18 5.01
N LEU A 202 7.65 6.19 4.30
CA LEU A 202 7.58 5.98 2.85
C LEU A 202 6.86 7.12 2.10
N PRO A 203 7.30 8.38 2.18
CA PRO A 203 6.67 9.48 1.45
C PRO A 203 7.02 9.44 -0.04
N ASN A 204 6.21 10.11 -0.87
CA ASN A 204 6.64 10.44 -2.23
C ASN A 204 7.57 11.68 -2.24
N ALA A 205 8.22 11.93 -3.39
CA ALA A 205 9.19 13.01 -3.53
C ALA A 205 8.60 14.40 -3.22
N VAL A 206 7.36 14.65 -3.66
CA VAL A 206 6.70 15.95 -3.41
C VAL A 206 6.47 16.13 -1.91
N GLU A 207 5.94 15.14 -1.24
CA GLU A 207 5.71 15.16 0.22
C GLU A 207 7.02 15.32 0.98
N ALA A 208 8.02 14.48 0.68
CA ALA A 208 9.32 14.53 1.33
C ALA A 208 9.98 15.92 1.22
N MET A 209 10.03 16.47 0.01
CA MET A 209 10.60 17.79 -0.25
C MET A 209 9.80 18.90 0.44
N ARG A 210 8.46 18.83 0.40
CA ARG A 210 7.59 19.84 1.02
C ARG A 210 7.75 19.84 2.54
N TYR A 211 7.72 18.69 3.21
CA TYR A 211 7.89 18.60 4.66
C TYR A 211 9.30 19.01 5.14
N THR A 212 10.34 18.66 4.38
CA THR A 212 11.73 18.96 4.78
C THR A 212 12.23 20.32 4.32
N ARG A 213 11.54 20.96 3.35
CA ARG A 213 11.99 22.18 2.67
C ARG A 213 13.33 21.98 1.96
N ARG A 214 13.51 20.80 1.33
CA ARG A 214 14.65 20.45 0.49
C ARG A 214 14.27 20.49 -0.98
N ASP A 215 15.25 20.76 -1.85
CA ASP A 215 15.04 20.92 -3.28
C ASP A 215 15.16 19.58 -4.05
N GLY A 216 15.72 18.54 -3.40
CA GLY A 216 15.87 17.21 -3.98
C GLY A 216 15.36 16.09 -3.09
N PRO A 217 14.88 14.97 -3.70
CA PRO A 217 14.34 13.84 -2.94
C PRO A 217 15.42 13.12 -2.10
N GLU A 218 16.66 13.06 -2.57
CA GLU A 218 17.79 12.46 -1.85
C GLU A 218 18.16 13.27 -0.60
N ASP A 219 18.19 14.59 -0.70
CA ASP A 219 18.43 15.50 0.43
C ASP A 219 17.24 15.45 1.41
N ALA A 220 16.03 15.33 0.88
CA ALA A 220 14.83 15.16 1.71
C ALA A 220 14.86 13.81 2.46
N ALA A 221 15.25 12.72 1.80
CA ALA A 221 15.42 11.41 2.44
C ALA A 221 16.48 11.46 3.54
N ALA A 222 17.62 12.12 3.30
CA ALA A 222 18.66 12.27 4.30
C ALA A 222 18.19 13.08 5.52
N ALA A 223 17.42 14.15 5.30
CA ALA A 223 16.87 14.97 6.40
C ALA A 223 15.82 14.19 7.22
N LEU A 224 15.00 13.35 6.57
CA LEU A 224 14.01 12.51 7.25
C LEU A 224 14.66 11.34 8.01
N ALA A 225 15.80 10.84 7.54
CA ALA A 225 16.57 9.80 8.20
C ALA A 225 17.20 10.26 9.54
N GLU A 226 17.20 11.56 9.84
CA GLU A 226 17.52 12.09 11.17
C GLU A 226 16.37 11.83 12.19
N ILE A 227 15.16 11.48 11.69
CA ILE A 227 13.96 11.32 12.52
C ILE A 227 13.53 9.84 12.57
N VAL A 228 13.63 9.11 11.46
CA VAL A 228 13.16 7.72 11.32
C VAL A 228 14.30 6.82 10.85
N PRO A 229 14.47 5.62 11.42
CA PRO A 229 15.58 4.72 11.07
C PRO A 229 15.70 4.39 9.57
N VAL A 230 14.57 4.15 8.89
CA VAL A 230 14.56 3.86 7.45
C VAL A 230 13.62 4.80 6.73
N VAL A 231 14.12 5.50 5.72
CA VAL A 231 13.32 6.39 4.86
C VAL A 231 13.41 5.92 3.42
N VAL A 232 12.26 5.84 2.76
CA VAL A 232 12.17 5.49 1.34
C VAL A 232 11.34 6.55 0.63
N VAL A 233 11.93 7.25 -0.32
CA VAL A 233 11.25 8.31 -1.09
C VAL A 233 10.95 7.80 -2.49
N THR A 234 9.65 7.66 -2.81
CA THR A 234 9.21 7.25 -4.15
C THR A 234 9.21 8.44 -5.11
N ARG A 235 9.64 8.21 -6.37
CA ARG A 235 9.83 9.25 -7.40
C ARG A 235 9.06 8.94 -8.69
N GLY A 236 7.97 8.18 -8.56
CA GLY A 236 7.15 7.74 -9.69
C GLY A 236 7.96 6.94 -10.71
N ALA A 237 7.93 7.31 -11.97
CA ALA A 237 8.66 6.62 -13.04
C ALA A 237 10.20 6.65 -12.85
N ALA A 238 10.74 7.57 -12.06
CA ALA A 238 12.16 7.63 -11.73
C ALA A 238 12.59 6.59 -10.66
N GLY A 239 11.65 5.84 -10.10
CA GLY A 239 11.94 4.81 -9.10
C GLY A 239 11.92 5.31 -7.67
N ALA A 240 12.89 4.92 -6.84
CA ALA A 240 12.92 5.32 -5.43
C ALA A 240 14.35 5.40 -4.89
N CYS A 241 14.57 6.29 -3.95
CA CYS A 241 15.79 6.33 -3.13
C CYS A 241 15.46 5.97 -1.68
N ALA A 242 16.42 5.37 -0.97
CA ALA A 242 16.25 5.01 0.42
C ALA A 242 17.52 5.26 1.24
N VAL A 243 17.32 5.52 2.52
CA VAL A 243 18.39 5.71 3.53
C VAL A 243 18.07 4.84 4.73
N ASP A 244 19.01 4.04 5.16
CA ASP A 244 19.02 3.36 6.46
C ASP A 244 19.99 4.11 7.38
N ALA A 245 19.46 4.82 8.37
CA ALA A 245 20.25 5.63 9.28
C ALA A 245 21.10 4.78 10.24
N ALA A 246 20.69 3.54 10.54
CA ALA A 246 21.41 2.66 11.44
C ALA A 246 22.71 2.14 10.83
N THR A 247 22.68 1.82 9.52
CA THR A 247 23.84 1.31 8.78
C THR A 247 24.58 2.39 8.00
N GLY A 248 23.92 3.53 7.74
CA GLY A 248 24.40 4.57 6.82
C GLY A 248 24.22 4.18 5.34
N GLU A 249 23.58 3.04 5.04
CA GLU A 249 23.36 2.60 3.68
C GLU A 249 22.42 3.55 2.94
N ARG A 250 22.80 3.89 1.70
CA ARG A 250 21.96 4.67 0.79
C ARG A 250 21.84 3.92 -0.52
N VAL A 251 20.62 3.82 -1.01
CA VAL A 251 20.34 3.17 -2.29
C VAL A 251 19.53 4.10 -3.18
N ASP A 252 19.83 4.04 -4.46
CA ASP A 252 19.07 4.69 -5.53
C ASP A 252 18.73 3.59 -6.55
N VAL A 253 17.42 3.34 -6.74
CA VAL A 253 16.95 2.30 -7.63
C VAL A 253 16.06 2.93 -8.69
N PRO A 254 16.44 2.89 -9.97
CA PRO A 254 15.62 3.42 -11.05
C PRO A 254 14.32 2.64 -11.19
N GLY A 255 13.29 3.33 -11.67
CA GLY A 255 12.02 2.69 -12.00
C GLY A 255 12.13 1.77 -13.21
N LEU A 256 11.21 0.83 -13.32
CA LEU A 256 11.07 -0.01 -14.50
C LEU A 256 10.31 0.75 -15.59
N ASN A 257 10.80 0.69 -16.82
CA ASN A 257 10.13 1.32 -17.95
C ASN A 257 8.92 0.46 -18.38
N VAL A 258 7.73 0.94 -18.08
CA VAL A 258 6.45 0.28 -18.39
C VAL A 258 5.45 1.27 -18.97
N ALA A 259 4.50 0.78 -19.75
CA ALA A 259 3.37 1.57 -20.21
C ALA A 259 2.36 1.70 -19.06
N ALA A 260 2.37 2.84 -18.39
CA ALA A 260 1.44 3.12 -17.30
C ALA A 260 0.05 3.44 -17.84
N LEU A 261 -0.96 2.76 -17.30
CA LEU A 261 -2.38 2.95 -17.60
C LEU A 261 -3.06 3.76 -16.50
N ASP A 262 -2.84 3.35 -15.23
CA ASP A 262 -3.40 4.00 -14.06
C ASP A 262 -2.40 3.95 -12.89
N SER A 263 -2.05 5.10 -12.32
CA SER A 263 -1.13 5.18 -11.19
C SER A 263 -1.82 5.15 -9.81
N THR A 264 -3.14 4.90 -9.77
CA THR A 264 -3.90 4.84 -8.51
C THR A 264 -3.38 3.70 -7.64
N GLY A 265 -3.02 4.01 -6.39
CA GLY A 265 -2.55 3.02 -5.43
C GLY A 265 -1.13 2.50 -5.68
N ALA A 266 -0.39 3.05 -6.67
CA ALA A 266 0.98 2.60 -6.95
C ALA A 266 1.92 2.77 -5.75
N GLY A 267 1.75 3.83 -4.95
CA GLY A 267 2.47 4.07 -3.70
C GLY A 267 2.17 2.99 -2.66
N ASP A 268 0.89 2.63 -2.51
CA ASP A 268 0.46 1.58 -1.60
C ASP A 268 1.01 0.21 -2.02
N VAL A 269 1.00 -0.09 -3.32
CA VAL A 269 1.57 -1.35 -3.86
C VAL A 269 3.08 -1.38 -3.69
N PHE A 270 3.77 -0.24 -3.87
CA PHE A 270 5.19 -0.10 -3.54
C PHE A 270 5.43 -0.39 -2.06
N ALA A 271 4.64 0.23 -1.18
CA ALA A 271 4.75 0.04 0.27
C ALA A 271 4.56 -1.44 0.66
N ALA A 272 3.58 -2.14 0.06
CA ALA A 272 3.38 -3.58 0.29
C ALA A 272 4.62 -4.41 -0.06
N GLY A 273 5.24 -4.14 -1.20
CA GLY A 273 6.49 -4.80 -1.61
C GLY A 273 7.64 -4.51 -0.66
N PHE A 274 7.76 -3.26 -0.18
CA PHE A 274 8.79 -2.88 0.78
C PHE A 274 8.58 -3.51 2.16
N VAL A 275 7.33 -3.55 2.65
CA VAL A 275 6.96 -4.24 3.90
C VAL A 275 7.34 -5.72 3.82
N LEU A 276 6.97 -6.42 2.74
CA LEU A 276 7.35 -7.82 2.55
C LEU A 276 8.87 -8.00 2.63
N GLY A 277 9.64 -7.24 1.86
CA GLY A 277 11.09 -7.33 1.84
C GLY A 277 11.73 -7.03 3.20
N THR A 278 11.12 -6.12 3.99
CA THR A 278 11.56 -5.81 5.35
C THR A 278 11.28 -6.98 6.30
N LEU A 279 10.06 -7.55 6.27
CA LEU A 279 9.70 -8.72 7.09
C LEU A 279 10.49 -9.98 6.73
N ALA A 280 10.97 -10.07 5.48
CA ALA A 280 11.84 -11.13 4.99
C ALA A 280 13.35 -10.84 5.19
N ALA A 281 13.69 -9.71 5.83
CA ALA A 281 15.06 -9.28 6.10
C ALA A 281 15.95 -9.21 4.85
N TRP A 282 15.39 -8.81 3.70
CA TRP A 282 16.18 -8.65 2.46
C TRP A 282 17.11 -7.43 2.57
N PRO A 283 18.23 -7.40 1.81
CA PRO A 283 19.05 -6.20 1.65
C PRO A 283 18.21 -4.98 1.22
N LEU A 284 18.56 -3.78 1.67
CA LEU A 284 17.78 -2.56 1.41
C LEU A 284 17.54 -2.35 -0.09
N ALA A 285 18.58 -2.55 -0.91
CA ALA A 285 18.47 -2.41 -2.35
C ALA A 285 17.45 -3.39 -2.98
N ASP A 286 17.33 -4.61 -2.48
CA ASP A 286 16.40 -5.62 -2.98
C ASP A 286 14.97 -5.33 -2.52
N ARG A 287 14.79 -4.80 -1.30
CA ARG A 287 13.47 -4.29 -0.84
C ARG A 287 12.94 -3.22 -1.79
N VAL A 288 13.79 -2.23 -2.13
CA VAL A 288 13.41 -1.12 -3.02
C VAL A 288 13.16 -1.62 -4.45
N ARG A 289 14.00 -2.53 -4.97
CA ARG A 289 13.79 -3.14 -6.30
C ARG A 289 12.47 -3.89 -6.37
N PHE A 290 12.19 -4.73 -5.39
CA PHE A 290 10.94 -5.49 -5.35
C PHE A 290 9.71 -4.58 -5.25
N ALA A 291 9.79 -3.55 -4.43
CA ALA A 291 8.74 -2.54 -4.30
C ALA A 291 8.50 -1.79 -5.62
N ASN A 292 9.57 -1.36 -6.31
CA ASN A 292 9.49 -0.77 -7.65
C ASN A 292 8.84 -1.73 -8.66
N LEU A 293 9.19 -3.03 -8.63
CA LEU A 293 8.60 -4.03 -9.51
C LEU A 293 7.10 -4.18 -9.25
N CYS A 294 6.68 -4.30 -8.00
CA CYS A 294 5.27 -4.41 -7.64
C CYS A 294 4.48 -3.19 -8.15
N ALA A 295 4.98 -1.98 -7.91
CA ALA A 295 4.37 -0.74 -8.38
C ALA A 295 4.35 -0.67 -9.93
N ALA A 296 5.43 -1.05 -10.60
CA ALA A 296 5.50 -1.05 -12.07
C ALA A 296 4.51 -2.03 -12.70
N LEU A 297 4.26 -3.19 -12.07
CA LEU A 297 3.23 -4.13 -12.54
C LEU A 297 1.83 -3.58 -12.29
N SER A 298 1.59 -2.92 -11.16
CA SER A 298 0.25 -2.40 -10.83
C SER A 298 -0.19 -1.30 -11.79
N VAL A 299 0.68 -0.36 -12.15
CA VAL A 299 0.31 0.78 -13.01
C VAL A 299 -0.09 0.38 -14.45
N GLN A 300 0.12 -0.87 -14.85
CA GLN A 300 -0.31 -1.40 -16.14
C GLN A 300 -1.77 -1.87 -16.14
N HIS A 301 -2.46 -1.78 -15.01
CA HIS A 301 -3.86 -2.17 -14.84
C HIS A 301 -4.67 -1.03 -14.22
N PHE A 302 -5.99 -1.03 -14.45
CA PHE A 302 -6.92 -0.15 -13.76
C PHE A 302 -7.21 -0.62 -12.34
N GLY A 303 -7.54 0.32 -11.48
CA GLY A 303 -8.31 0.04 -10.28
C GLY A 303 -7.53 -0.15 -9.01
N GLY A 304 -6.72 0.84 -8.62
CA GLY A 304 -6.23 0.97 -7.25
C GLY A 304 -5.83 -0.36 -6.61
N SER A 305 -6.63 -0.81 -5.64
CA SER A 305 -6.36 -2.07 -4.92
C SER A 305 -6.32 -3.30 -5.83
N LEU A 306 -7.22 -3.39 -6.80
CA LEU A 306 -7.31 -4.55 -7.69
C LEU A 306 -6.27 -4.54 -8.82
N SER A 307 -5.45 -3.50 -8.94
CA SER A 307 -4.30 -3.45 -9.85
C SER A 307 -3.06 -4.15 -9.29
N ALA A 308 -2.97 -4.35 -7.98
CA ALA A 308 -1.81 -4.96 -7.32
C ALA A 308 -1.46 -6.33 -7.92
N PRO A 309 -0.16 -6.63 -8.15
CA PRO A 309 0.26 -7.90 -8.70
C PRO A 309 0.21 -9.02 -7.66
N SER A 310 0.03 -10.24 -8.15
CA SER A 310 0.27 -11.47 -7.37
C SER A 310 1.68 -12.01 -7.62
N TRP A 311 2.11 -12.96 -6.79
CA TRP A 311 3.34 -13.71 -7.03
C TRP A 311 3.38 -14.40 -8.40
N ALA A 312 2.23 -14.81 -8.93
CA ALA A 312 2.15 -15.43 -10.26
C ALA A 312 2.53 -14.44 -11.37
N GLU A 313 2.09 -13.19 -11.26
CA GLU A 313 2.41 -12.14 -12.22
C GLU A 313 3.87 -11.68 -12.09
N ILE A 314 4.36 -11.56 -10.86
CA ILE A 314 5.77 -11.28 -10.59
C ILE A 314 6.67 -12.39 -11.19
N ALA A 315 6.31 -13.66 -10.98
CA ALA A 315 7.03 -14.79 -11.54
C ALA A 315 6.94 -14.85 -13.08
N ALA A 316 5.78 -14.51 -13.66
CA ALA A 316 5.62 -14.44 -15.10
C ALA A 316 6.49 -13.33 -15.71
N TRP A 317 6.50 -12.16 -15.08
CA TRP A 317 7.37 -11.04 -15.48
C TRP A 317 8.84 -11.47 -15.44
N TRP A 318 9.29 -12.06 -14.34
CA TRP A 318 10.69 -12.46 -14.17
C TRP A 318 11.09 -13.55 -15.19
N ARG A 319 10.28 -14.57 -15.41
CA ARG A 319 10.53 -15.60 -16.44
C ARG A 319 10.68 -15.02 -17.85
N HIS A 320 9.96 -13.93 -18.14
CA HIS A 320 10.09 -13.23 -19.42
C HIS A 320 11.36 -12.37 -19.47
N MET A 321 11.63 -11.62 -18.39
CA MET A 321 12.71 -10.63 -18.36
C MET A 321 14.07 -11.25 -18.09
N SER A 322 14.17 -12.32 -17.28
CA SER A 322 15.45 -12.95 -16.93
C SER A 322 16.22 -13.54 -18.12
N ARG A 323 15.53 -13.73 -19.24
CA ARG A 323 16.13 -14.20 -20.51
C ARG A 323 16.80 -13.08 -21.30
N ARG A 324 16.61 -11.83 -20.92
CA ARG A 324 17.19 -10.64 -21.54
C ARG A 324 18.48 -10.30 -20.82
N ASP A 325 19.56 -10.14 -21.55
CA ASP A 325 20.84 -9.68 -20.97
C ASP A 325 20.85 -8.15 -20.92
N GLU A 326 19.95 -7.58 -20.12
CA GLU A 326 19.88 -6.16 -19.87
C GLU A 326 20.54 -5.84 -18.52
N GLU A 327 21.47 -4.88 -18.51
CA GLU A 327 22.23 -4.49 -17.32
C GLU A 327 21.32 -4.09 -16.14
N GLY A 328 20.20 -3.38 -16.42
CA GLY A 328 19.21 -2.97 -15.43
C GLY A 328 18.50 -4.14 -14.73
N LEU A 329 18.50 -5.35 -15.34
CA LEU A 329 17.84 -6.52 -14.77
C LEU A 329 18.74 -7.34 -13.84
N ARG A 330 20.05 -7.11 -13.85
CA ARG A 330 20.98 -7.86 -12.98
C ARG A 330 20.65 -7.72 -11.50
N GLY A 331 20.17 -6.55 -11.09
CA GLY A 331 19.74 -6.30 -9.71
C GLY A 331 18.50 -7.08 -9.28
N TYR A 332 17.76 -7.70 -10.20
CA TYR A 332 16.55 -8.50 -9.92
C TYR A 332 16.82 -10.00 -9.81
N ARG A 333 18.07 -10.46 -9.93
CA ARG A 333 18.40 -11.88 -9.84
C ARG A 333 18.09 -12.54 -8.50
N PHE A 334 17.96 -11.75 -7.43
CA PHE A 334 17.47 -12.27 -6.13
C PHE A 334 16.09 -12.92 -6.25
N LEU A 335 15.28 -12.54 -7.26
CA LEU A 335 13.98 -13.17 -7.51
C LEU A 335 14.09 -14.67 -7.75
N ASP A 336 15.21 -15.17 -8.31
CA ASP A 336 15.43 -16.61 -8.50
C ASP A 336 15.36 -17.40 -7.17
N THR A 337 15.65 -16.75 -6.05
CA THR A 337 15.69 -17.38 -4.73
C THR A 337 14.41 -17.15 -3.91
N VAL A 338 13.64 -16.10 -4.22
CA VAL A 338 12.47 -15.70 -3.41
C VAL A 338 11.13 -16.02 -4.06
N LEU A 339 11.13 -16.32 -5.36
CA LEU A 339 9.88 -16.68 -6.05
C LEU A 339 9.35 -18.03 -5.54
N PRO A 340 8.05 -18.12 -5.19
CA PRO A 340 7.48 -19.37 -4.76
C PRO A 340 7.44 -20.39 -5.90
N ALA A 341 7.72 -21.68 -5.58
CA ALA A 341 7.75 -22.78 -6.54
C ALA A 341 6.40 -22.96 -7.27
N GLU A 342 5.29 -22.71 -6.57
CA GLU A 342 3.93 -22.72 -7.14
C GLU A 342 3.29 -21.34 -7.02
N ALA A 343 3.17 -20.65 -8.14
CA ALA A 343 2.52 -19.35 -8.23
C ALA A 343 1.31 -19.41 -9.17
N ARG A 344 0.29 -20.20 -8.80
CA ARG A 344 -0.97 -20.28 -9.55
C ARG A 344 -2.06 -19.56 -8.76
N VAL A 345 -2.24 -18.28 -9.00
CA VAL A 345 -3.40 -17.53 -8.50
C VAL A 345 -3.89 -16.63 -9.62
N THR A 346 -5.12 -16.84 -10.04
CA THR A 346 -5.84 -15.90 -10.89
C THR A 346 -6.27 -14.74 -10.00
N VAL A 347 -5.72 -13.55 -10.23
CA VAL A 347 -6.16 -12.34 -9.52
C VAL A 347 -7.34 -11.71 -10.23
N ARG A 348 -8.28 -11.21 -9.44
CA ARG A 348 -9.39 -10.43 -9.95
C ARG A 348 -8.90 -9.01 -10.28
N ARG A 349 -9.35 -8.48 -11.42
CA ARG A 349 -9.13 -7.08 -11.81
C ARG A 349 -10.39 -6.26 -11.58
N ALA A 350 -10.24 -4.95 -11.41
CA ALA A 350 -11.37 -4.05 -11.39
C ALA A 350 -12.16 -4.22 -12.70
N SER A 351 -13.41 -4.59 -12.57
CA SER A 351 -14.32 -4.70 -13.70
C SER A 351 -15.37 -3.62 -13.62
N ALA A 352 -15.85 -3.19 -14.78
CA ALA A 352 -16.96 -2.27 -14.85
C ALA A 352 -18.16 -2.92 -14.17
N THR A 353 -18.61 -2.35 -13.08
CA THR A 353 -19.92 -2.47 -12.48
C THR A 353 -19.98 -3.00 -11.06
N ILE A 354 -20.48 -2.14 -10.21
CA ILE A 354 -21.22 -2.52 -9.02
C ILE A 354 -22.47 -3.27 -9.50
N GLY A 355 -22.52 -4.58 -9.30
CA GLY A 355 -23.73 -5.35 -9.46
C GLY A 355 -23.83 -6.31 -10.64
N LEU A 356 -22.89 -6.37 -11.58
CA LEU A 356 -22.84 -7.47 -12.55
C LEU A 356 -22.10 -8.67 -11.95
N ARG A 357 -22.80 -9.47 -11.16
CA ARG A 357 -22.35 -10.82 -10.82
C ARG A 357 -22.47 -11.69 -12.08
N GLY A 358 -21.32 -12.10 -12.61
CA GLY A 358 -21.28 -13.21 -13.57
C GLY A 358 -21.57 -12.83 -15.01
N MET A 359 -20.77 -11.96 -15.61
CA MET A 359 -20.50 -12.10 -17.04
C MET A 359 -19.14 -12.78 -17.22
N PRO A 360 -19.06 -13.79 -18.11
CA PRO A 360 -17.85 -14.59 -18.31
C PRO A 360 -16.69 -13.76 -18.88
#